data_cac45a01975b01f8865b1e8b2e6a9548
#
_entry.id   cac45a01975b01f8865b1e8b2e6a9548
#
_cell.length_a   1.000
_cell.length_b   1.000
_cell.length_c   1.000
_cell.angle_alpha   90.00
_cell.angle_beta   90.00
_cell.angle_gamma   90.00
#
_symmetry.space_group_name_H-M   'P 1'
#
loop_
_entity.id
_entity.type
_entity.pdbx_description
1 polymer ?
#
loop_
_entity_poly.entity_id
_entity_poly.type
_entity_poly.pdbx_seq_one_letter_code
_entity_poly.pdbx_strand_id
1 'polypeptide(L)'
;MDDISEMTMPRIQDLSASLRNLRRPWPNQWPGLPLVFDRVLQELGLGNPRKGSAVHRLLGFGRAVSELVEQDGVKRHAQGQEPAYHNRLHIADTLVCMTYLLKTSAALNVAGARKPAVVAMALCIMAGHDFLHPGGSKMHPGELEARAVHDLQPLMAAAGLTLAERQIVKDCIMATAPAQVKGIHLQIRTRPYDLRQTDCLAVLVTEADIMASTLPQTASSLTQSLAIEWASQEPEAAEKLLLPQNRLLFLEHAALFSSPAACRLGLNAVKLRQVKRIEHELQNA
;
A
#
# COMPACT_ATOMS: atom_id res chain seq x y z
N MET A 1 -1.73 -28.79 -23.19
CA MET A 1 -0.41 -28.69 -22.50
C MET A 1 -0.07 -27.23 -22.52
N ASP A 2 -0.56 -26.54 -21.49
CA ASP A 2 -0.42 -25.09 -21.42
C ASP A 2 1.00 -24.78 -20.96
N ASP A 3 1.67 -24.01 -21.79
CA ASP A 3 3.00 -23.46 -21.58
C ASP A 3 2.95 -22.60 -20.29
N ILE A 4 3.32 -23.22 -19.16
CA ILE A 4 3.55 -22.49 -17.91
C ILE A 4 4.88 -21.78 -18.12
N SER A 5 4.83 -20.64 -18.82
CA SER A 5 5.95 -19.70 -18.85
C SER A 5 6.42 -19.54 -17.40
N GLU A 6 7.64 -19.96 -17.12
CA GLU A 6 8.29 -19.81 -15.80
C GLU A 6 8.16 -18.36 -15.37
N MET A 7 7.20 -18.10 -14.48
CA MET A 7 7.04 -16.77 -13.89
C MET A 7 8.32 -16.46 -13.11
N THR A 8 9.17 -15.63 -13.70
CA THR A 8 10.40 -15.18 -13.04
C THR A 8 10.05 -14.62 -11.66
N MET A 9 10.67 -15.16 -10.62
CA MET A 9 10.45 -14.72 -9.23
C MET A 9 10.81 -13.24 -9.08
N PRO A 10 9.88 -12.37 -8.62
CA PRO A 10 10.18 -10.97 -8.40
C PRO A 10 11.31 -10.76 -7.39
N ARG A 11 12.15 -9.75 -7.62
CA ARG A 11 13.28 -9.40 -6.74
C ARG A 11 13.11 -8.01 -6.16
N ILE A 12 13.67 -7.77 -5.00
CA ILE A 12 13.61 -6.47 -4.30
C ILE A 12 14.26 -5.34 -5.12
N GLN A 13 15.28 -5.65 -5.94
CA GLN A 13 15.93 -4.69 -6.83
C GLN A 13 14.99 -4.23 -7.95
N ASP A 14 14.17 -5.15 -8.48
CA ASP A 14 13.19 -4.83 -9.52
C ASP A 14 12.08 -3.94 -8.97
N LEU A 15 11.60 -4.21 -7.75
CA LEU A 15 10.70 -3.33 -7.01
C LEU A 15 11.30 -1.93 -6.82
N SER A 16 12.54 -1.86 -6.32
CA SER A 16 13.22 -0.59 -6.11
C SER A 16 13.39 0.22 -7.41
N ALA A 17 13.63 -0.46 -8.54
CA ALA A 17 13.71 0.16 -9.85
C ALA A 17 12.32 0.67 -10.31
N SER A 18 11.26 -0.13 -10.12
CA SER A 18 9.88 0.26 -10.47
C SER A 18 9.44 1.51 -9.70
N LEU A 19 9.69 1.56 -8.38
CA LEU A 19 9.37 2.72 -7.56
C LEU A 19 10.16 3.97 -7.99
N ARG A 20 11.47 3.85 -8.29
CA ARG A 20 12.24 5.00 -8.81
C ARG A 20 11.69 5.51 -10.14
N ASN A 21 11.32 4.60 -11.05
CA ASN A 21 10.76 4.98 -12.36
C ASN A 21 9.39 5.64 -12.22
N LEU A 22 8.55 5.15 -11.29
CA LEU A 22 7.25 5.74 -10.97
C LEU A 22 7.39 7.16 -10.40
N ARG A 23 8.35 7.37 -9.51
CA ARG A 23 8.52 8.64 -8.77
C ARG A 23 9.27 9.71 -9.58
N ARG A 24 10.08 9.32 -10.56
CA ARG A 24 10.90 10.25 -11.36
C ARG A 24 10.08 11.33 -12.09
N PRO A 25 8.91 11.05 -12.72
CA PRO A 25 8.10 12.08 -13.38
C PRO A 25 7.29 12.95 -12.42
N TRP A 26 7.21 12.62 -11.13
CA TRP A 26 6.44 13.38 -10.13
C TRP A 26 7.09 14.71 -9.79
N PRO A 27 6.32 15.80 -9.59
CA PRO A 27 4.91 15.95 -9.94
C PRO A 27 4.65 16.43 -11.38
N ASN A 28 5.70 16.91 -12.09
CA ASN A 28 5.57 17.72 -13.31
C ASN A 28 5.16 16.94 -14.56
N GLN A 29 5.50 15.66 -14.63
CA GLN A 29 5.18 14.75 -15.74
C GLN A 29 4.39 13.54 -15.26
N TRP A 30 3.57 13.76 -14.22
CA TRP A 30 2.77 12.72 -13.61
C TRP A 30 1.74 12.15 -14.59
N PRO A 31 1.71 10.82 -14.85
CA PRO A 31 0.81 10.24 -15.86
C PRO A 31 -0.64 10.10 -15.38
N GLY A 32 -0.90 10.31 -14.08
CA GLY A 32 -2.20 10.09 -13.46
C GLY A 32 -2.33 8.72 -12.78
N LEU A 33 -2.97 8.70 -11.62
CA LEU A 33 -3.22 7.49 -10.84
C LEU A 33 -4.05 6.44 -11.62
N PRO A 34 -5.08 6.80 -12.42
CA PRO A 34 -5.82 5.83 -13.24
C PRO A 34 -4.93 5.06 -14.20
N LEU A 35 -3.94 5.71 -14.81
CA LEU A 35 -2.99 5.03 -15.70
C LEU A 35 -2.08 4.07 -14.95
N VAL A 36 -1.65 4.43 -13.73
CA VAL A 36 -0.87 3.51 -12.87
C VAL A 36 -1.71 2.31 -12.50
N PHE A 37 -2.97 2.51 -12.10
CA PHE A 37 -3.91 1.44 -11.78
C PHE A 37 -4.09 0.49 -12.96
N ASP A 38 -4.36 1.00 -14.16
CA ASP A 38 -4.52 0.16 -15.36
C ASP A 38 -3.25 -0.61 -15.73
N ARG A 39 -2.06 -0.03 -15.55
CA ARG A 39 -0.79 -0.73 -15.77
C ARG A 39 -0.60 -1.91 -14.82
N VAL A 40 -0.89 -1.75 -13.53
CA VAL A 40 -0.79 -2.87 -12.58
C VAL A 40 -1.83 -3.96 -12.87
N LEU A 41 -3.04 -3.60 -13.37
CA LEU A 41 -4.01 -4.59 -13.84
C LEU A 41 -3.49 -5.40 -15.02
N GLN A 42 -2.87 -4.75 -16.00
CA GLN A 42 -2.26 -5.43 -17.15
C GLN A 42 -1.12 -6.37 -16.71
N GLU A 43 -0.25 -5.90 -15.81
CA GLU A 43 0.84 -6.70 -15.27
C GLU A 43 0.38 -7.95 -14.52
N LEU A 44 -0.81 -7.92 -13.94
CA LEU A 44 -1.42 -9.03 -13.20
C LEU A 44 -2.44 -9.83 -14.03
N GLY A 45 -2.55 -9.54 -15.33
CA GLY A 45 -3.43 -10.27 -16.25
C GLY A 45 -4.92 -10.00 -16.04
N LEU A 46 -5.30 -8.84 -15.47
CA LEU A 46 -6.68 -8.48 -15.16
C LEU A 46 -7.31 -7.49 -16.16
N GLY A 47 -6.69 -7.27 -17.32
CA GLY A 47 -7.08 -6.20 -18.26
C GLY A 47 -8.51 -6.28 -18.79
N ASN A 48 -9.06 -7.48 -19.02
CA ASN A 48 -10.35 -7.69 -19.67
C ASN A 48 -11.28 -8.63 -18.87
N PRO A 49 -11.85 -8.21 -17.74
CA PRO A 49 -12.74 -9.06 -16.96
C PRO A 49 -14.09 -9.26 -17.67
N ARG A 50 -14.68 -10.45 -17.52
CA ARG A 50 -16.04 -10.73 -18.02
C ARG A 50 -17.03 -9.74 -17.38
N LYS A 51 -17.83 -9.07 -18.22
CA LYS A 51 -18.88 -8.13 -17.78
C LYS A 51 -19.81 -8.79 -16.73
N GLY A 52 -20.11 -8.09 -15.65
CA GLY A 52 -20.97 -8.56 -14.56
C GLY A 52 -20.29 -9.53 -13.57
N SER A 53 -19.05 -9.95 -13.82
CA SER A 53 -18.31 -10.78 -12.85
C SER A 53 -17.91 -9.97 -11.61
N ALA A 54 -17.55 -10.67 -10.51
CA ALA A 54 -16.99 -10.03 -9.32
C ALA A 54 -15.73 -9.20 -9.66
N VAL A 55 -14.84 -9.73 -10.50
CA VAL A 55 -13.66 -9.01 -10.99
C VAL A 55 -14.05 -7.72 -11.70
N HIS A 56 -15.06 -7.76 -12.60
CA HIS A 56 -15.52 -6.56 -13.32
C HIS A 56 -16.03 -5.47 -12.35
N ARG A 57 -16.82 -5.85 -11.33
CA ARG A 57 -17.33 -4.90 -10.32
C ARG A 57 -16.19 -4.30 -9.50
N LEU A 58 -15.29 -5.15 -8.99
CA LEU A 58 -14.12 -4.72 -8.20
C LEU A 58 -13.25 -3.75 -9.00
N LEU A 59 -12.88 -4.10 -10.23
CA LEU A 59 -12.05 -3.23 -11.05
C LEU A 59 -12.77 -1.92 -11.44
N GLY A 60 -14.08 -1.95 -11.64
CA GLY A 60 -14.90 -0.75 -11.82
C GLY A 60 -14.83 0.17 -10.59
N PHE A 61 -14.94 -0.41 -9.40
CA PHE A 61 -14.76 0.32 -8.15
C PHE A 61 -13.34 0.92 -8.03
N GLY A 62 -12.30 0.13 -8.23
CA GLY A 62 -10.91 0.60 -8.09
C GLY A 62 -10.57 1.71 -9.10
N ARG A 63 -11.10 1.66 -10.35
CA ARG A 63 -10.94 2.75 -11.31
C ARG A 63 -11.64 4.02 -10.87
N ALA A 64 -12.90 3.93 -10.42
CA ALA A 64 -13.65 5.09 -9.92
C ALA A 64 -12.95 5.75 -8.73
N VAL A 65 -12.39 4.95 -7.80
CA VAL A 65 -11.57 5.45 -6.69
C VAL A 65 -10.33 6.16 -7.21
N SER A 66 -9.58 5.54 -8.12
CA SER A 66 -8.35 6.12 -8.69
C SER A 66 -8.61 7.43 -9.43
N GLU A 67 -9.72 7.53 -10.15
CA GLU A 67 -10.15 8.75 -10.85
C GLU A 67 -10.49 9.88 -9.87
N LEU A 68 -11.22 9.60 -8.80
CA LEU A 68 -11.59 10.61 -7.81
C LEU A 68 -10.37 11.07 -6.99
N VAL A 69 -9.48 10.17 -6.58
CA VAL A 69 -8.22 10.53 -5.93
C VAL A 69 -7.37 11.41 -6.83
N GLU A 70 -7.28 11.09 -8.14
CA GLU A 70 -6.55 11.92 -9.09
C GLU A 70 -7.18 13.30 -9.23
N GLN A 71 -8.50 13.40 -9.40
CA GLN A 71 -9.20 14.68 -9.55
C GLN A 71 -9.06 15.56 -8.32
N ASP A 72 -9.22 14.99 -7.11
CA ASP A 72 -9.03 15.72 -5.85
C ASP A 72 -7.57 16.17 -5.68
N GLY A 73 -6.61 15.27 -5.95
CA GLY A 73 -5.18 15.59 -5.87
C GLY A 73 -4.76 16.70 -6.84
N VAL A 74 -5.23 16.69 -8.09
CA VAL A 74 -4.98 17.77 -9.05
C VAL A 74 -5.54 19.10 -8.54
N LYS A 75 -6.77 19.09 -8.03
CA LYS A 75 -7.40 20.29 -7.46
C LYS A 75 -6.62 20.83 -6.26
N ARG A 76 -6.25 19.95 -5.31
CA ARG A 76 -5.47 20.35 -4.11
C ARG A 76 -4.07 20.81 -4.50
N HIS A 77 -3.43 20.16 -5.44
CA HIS A 77 -2.11 20.56 -5.95
C HIS A 77 -2.12 21.99 -6.51
N ALA A 78 -3.12 22.32 -7.34
CA ALA A 78 -3.31 23.66 -7.87
C ALA A 78 -3.54 24.73 -6.80
N GLN A 79 -4.00 24.34 -5.61
CA GLN A 79 -4.22 25.19 -4.45
C GLN A 79 -3.05 25.18 -3.44
N GLY A 80 -2.00 24.39 -3.68
CA GLY A 80 -0.91 24.19 -2.72
C GLY A 80 -1.33 23.42 -1.47
N GLN A 81 -2.39 22.60 -1.55
CA GLN A 81 -3.01 21.89 -0.42
C GLN A 81 -2.94 20.35 -0.55
N GLU A 82 -2.33 19.83 -1.61
CA GLU A 82 -2.11 18.38 -1.72
C GLU A 82 -1.18 17.93 -0.61
N PRO A 83 -1.54 16.88 0.18
CA PRO A 83 -0.67 16.36 1.24
C PRO A 83 0.71 15.98 0.70
N ALA A 84 1.76 16.25 1.47
CA ALA A 84 3.12 15.98 1.00
C ALA A 84 3.46 14.48 0.98
N TYR A 85 2.80 13.68 1.83
CA TYR A 85 2.98 12.23 1.92
C TYR A 85 1.74 11.47 1.45
N HIS A 86 0.56 11.66 2.06
CA HIS A 86 -0.68 10.94 1.72
C HIS A 86 -1.36 11.54 0.47
N ASN A 87 -0.69 11.42 -0.65
CA ASN A 87 -1.07 11.96 -1.95
C ASN A 87 -1.21 10.88 -3.03
N ARG A 88 -1.46 11.29 -4.27
CA ARG A 88 -1.59 10.38 -5.41
C ARG A 88 -0.37 9.49 -5.65
N LEU A 89 0.84 10.00 -5.36
CA LEU A 89 2.07 9.26 -5.52
C LEU A 89 2.19 8.15 -4.46
N HIS A 90 1.76 8.40 -3.22
CA HIS A 90 1.70 7.36 -2.18
C HIS A 90 0.80 6.21 -2.61
N ILE A 91 -0.42 6.49 -3.06
CA ILE A 91 -1.34 5.45 -3.55
C ILE A 91 -0.71 4.66 -4.71
N ALA A 92 -0.02 5.33 -5.63
CA ALA A 92 0.68 4.66 -6.73
C ALA A 92 1.86 3.78 -6.24
N ASP A 93 2.65 4.25 -5.27
CA ASP A 93 3.72 3.44 -4.64
C ASP A 93 3.13 2.16 -4.03
N THR A 94 2.02 2.27 -3.29
CA THR A 94 1.39 1.11 -2.63
C THR A 94 0.79 0.13 -3.64
N LEU A 95 0.23 0.60 -4.76
CA LEU A 95 -0.24 -0.26 -5.86
C LEU A 95 0.93 -1.04 -6.50
N VAL A 96 2.07 -0.41 -6.73
CA VAL A 96 3.27 -1.08 -7.22
C VAL A 96 3.77 -2.10 -6.19
N CYS A 97 3.84 -1.73 -4.92
CA CYS A 97 4.24 -2.65 -3.83
C CYS A 97 3.32 -3.87 -3.75
N MET A 98 1.99 -3.66 -3.79
CA MET A 98 0.99 -4.73 -3.81
C MET A 98 1.18 -5.66 -5.02
N THR A 99 1.49 -5.10 -6.20
CA THR A 99 1.75 -5.90 -7.41
C THR A 99 2.91 -6.88 -7.20
N TYR A 100 4.00 -6.42 -6.58
CA TYR A 100 5.15 -7.30 -6.27
C TYR A 100 4.81 -8.36 -5.23
N LEU A 101 4.04 -8.03 -4.20
CA LEU A 101 3.57 -9.00 -3.21
C LEU A 101 2.65 -10.06 -3.83
N LEU A 102 1.73 -9.67 -4.69
CA LEU A 102 0.81 -10.58 -5.39
C LEU A 102 1.55 -11.50 -6.37
N LYS A 103 2.46 -10.96 -7.19
CA LYS A 103 3.31 -11.76 -8.09
C LYS A 103 4.15 -12.76 -7.31
N THR A 104 4.74 -12.34 -6.20
CA THR A 104 5.55 -13.22 -5.35
C THR A 104 4.68 -14.28 -4.68
N SER A 105 3.49 -13.92 -4.18
CA SER A 105 2.53 -14.88 -3.63
C SER A 105 2.10 -15.93 -4.66
N ALA A 106 1.85 -15.52 -5.90
CA ALA A 106 1.50 -16.43 -7.00
C ALA A 106 2.66 -17.37 -7.38
N ALA A 107 3.90 -16.86 -7.40
CA ALA A 107 5.08 -17.67 -7.66
C ALA A 107 5.37 -18.68 -6.53
N LEU A 108 5.02 -18.36 -5.29
CA LEU A 108 5.09 -19.25 -4.13
C LEU A 108 3.89 -20.21 -4.02
N ASN A 109 2.93 -20.14 -4.95
CA ASN A 109 1.67 -20.91 -4.89
C ASN A 109 0.88 -20.69 -3.60
N VAL A 110 0.93 -19.47 -3.04
CA VAL A 110 0.10 -19.12 -1.89
C VAL A 110 -1.38 -19.29 -2.24
N ALA A 111 -2.14 -19.89 -1.34
CA ALA A 111 -3.56 -20.13 -1.54
C ALA A 111 -4.30 -18.81 -1.84
N GLY A 112 -5.13 -18.80 -2.88
CA GLY A 112 -5.85 -17.61 -3.33
C GLY A 112 -5.07 -16.64 -4.23
N ALA A 113 -3.73 -16.67 -4.25
CA ALA A 113 -2.89 -15.69 -4.96
C ALA A 113 -3.13 -15.63 -6.49
N ARG A 114 -3.59 -16.72 -7.09
CA ARG A 114 -3.93 -16.78 -8.53
C ARG A 114 -5.42 -16.62 -8.81
N LYS A 115 -6.25 -16.32 -7.78
CA LYS A 115 -7.69 -16.10 -7.98
C LYS A 115 -7.94 -14.64 -8.40
N PRO A 116 -8.45 -14.40 -9.63
CA PRO A 116 -8.61 -13.03 -10.14
C PRO A 116 -9.42 -12.11 -9.23
N ALA A 117 -10.45 -12.64 -8.55
CA ALA A 117 -11.25 -11.83 -7.61
C ALA A 117 -10.47 -11.43 -6.36
N VAL A 118 -9.55 -12.27 -5.85
CA VAL A 118 -8.69 -11.93 -4.70
C VAL A 118 -7.67 -10.86 -5.10
N VAL A 119 -7.05 -11.02 -6.27
CA VAL A 119 -6.10 -10.04 -6.82
C VAL A 119 -6.77 -8.69 -7.06
N ALA A 120 -7.97 -8.69 -7.68
CA ALA A 120 -8.75 -7.47 -7.89
C ALA A 120 -9.13 -6.81 -6.56
N MET A 121 -9.56 -7.58 -5.56
CA MET A 121 -9.89 -7.08 -4.23
C MET A 121 -8.67 -6.38 -3.58
N ALA A 122 -7.49 -7.01 -3.59
CA ALA A 122 -6.27 -6.43 -3.05
C ALA A 122 -5.95 -5.06 -3.68
N LEU A 123 -6.01 -4.97 -5.02
CA LEU A 123 -5.72 -3.72 -5.73
C LEU A 123 -6.74 -2.63 -5.44
N CYS A 124 -8.03 -2.97 -5.35
CA CYS A 124 -9.08 -2.01 -5.04
C CYS A 124 -8.95 -1.46 -3.60
N ILE A 125 -8.60 -2.31 -2.64
CA ILE A 125 -8.32 -1.90 -1.28
C ILE A 125 -7.15 -0.93 -1.26
N MET A 126 -6.03 -1.26 -1.95
CA MET A 126 -4.87 -0.37 -2.02
C MET A 126 -5.18 0.97 -2.70
N ALA A 127 -6.03 1.00 -3.73
CA ALA A 127 -6.45 2.25 -4.35
C ALA A 127 -7.23 3.15 -3.36
N GLY A 128 -7.93 2.57 -2.39
CA GLY A 128 -8.85 3.27 -1.49
C GLY A 128 -8.41 3.35 -0.02
N HIS A 129 -7.28 2.77 0.41
CA HIS A 129 -6.94 2.69 1.84
C HIS A 129 -6.79 4.07 2.50
N ASP A 130 -6.25 5.03 1.78
CA ASP A 130 -6.11 6.44 2.17
C ASP A 130 -7.01 7.37 1.33
N PHE A 131 -8.23 6.93 1.04
CA PHE A 131 -9.15 7.68 0.17
C PHE A 131 -9.40 9.10 0.69
N LEU A 132 -9.02 10.10 -0.11
CA LEU A 132 -9.15 11.54 0.17
C LEU A 132 -8.54 11.94 1.52
N HIS A 133 -7.41 11.34 1.90
CA HIS A 133 -6.71 11.64 3.14
C HIS A 133 -6.46 13.16 3.27
N PRO A 134 -6.82 13.79 4.41
CA PRO A 134 -6.72 15.25 4.55
C PRO A 134 -5.29 15.75 4.73
N GLY A 135 -4.34 14.87 5.00
CA GLY A 135 -3.03 15.21 5.54
C GLY A 135 -3.04 15.41 7.05
N GLY A 136 -1.83 15.43 7.66
CA GLY A 136 -1.66 15.65 9.10
C GLY A 136 -1.83 14.40 9.97
N SER A 137 -1.73 14.61 11.29
CA SER A 137 -1.65 13.53 12.29
C SER A 137 -2.66 13.66 13.43
N LYS A 138 -3.34 14.80 13.58
CA LYS A 138 -4.24 15.10 14.72
C LYS A 138 -5.62 14.47 14.54
N MET A 139 -5.68 13.15 14.59
CA MET A 139 -6.92 12.38 14.56
C MET A 139 -6.88 11.30 15.64
N HIS A 140 -8.05 10.85 16.10
CA HIS A 140 -8.09 9.68 16.97
C HIS A 140 -7.63 8.41 16.23
N PRO A 141 -7.01 7.44 16.92
CA PRO A 141 -6.56 6.19 16.29
C PRO A 141 -7.70 5.50 15.50
N GLY A 142 -7.46 5.22 14.22
CA GLY A 142 -8.44 4.58 13.32
C GLY A 142 -9.51 5.52 12.73
N GLU A 143 -9.47 6.82 13.02
CA GLU A 143 -10.47 7.78 12.53
C GLU A 143 -10.29 8.06 11.03
N LEU A 144 -9.05 8.14 10.55
CA LEU A 144 -8.74 8.36 9.13
C LEU A 144 -9.19 7.19 8.28
N GLU A 145 -8.92 5.98 8.73
CA GLU A 145 -9.35 4.75 8.07
C GLU A 145 -10.88 4.61 8.09
N ALA A 146 -11.52 4.92 9.22
CA ALA A 146 -12.98 4.92 9.32
C ALA A 146 -13.63 5.96 8.38
N ARG A 147 -13.01 7.13 8.24
CA ARG A 147 -13.42 8.15 7.27
C ARG A 147 -13.27 7.67 5.84
N ALA A 148 -12.11 7.11 5.47
CA ALA A 148 -11.90 6.55 4.15
C ALA A 148 -12.97 5.48 3.82
N VAL A 149 -13.25 4.56 4.75
CA VAL A 149 -14.31 3.56 4.60
C VAL A 149 -15.69 4.21 4.42
N HIS A 150 -16.02 5.23 5.21
CA HIS A 150 -17.30 5.95 5.11
C HIS A 150 -17.46 6.59 3.72
N ASP A 151 -16.45 7.32 3.28
CA ASP A 151 -16.47 8.08 2.04
C ASP A 151 -16.45 7.17 0.78
N LEU A 152 -15.94 5.94 0.91
CA LEU A 152 -15.99 4.90 -0.13
C LEU A 152 -17.37 4.21 -0.26
N GLN A 153 -18.26 4.29 0.72
CA GLN A 153 -19.54 3.58 0.69
C GLN A 153 -20.38 3.85 -0.58
N PRO A 154 -20.57 5.12 -1.02
CA PRO A 154 -21.33 5.40 -2.24
C PRO A 154 -20.70 4.76 -3.49
N LEU A 155 -19.36 4.76 -3.59
CA LEU A 155 -18.64 4.18 -4.72
C LEU A 155 -18.74 2.65 -4.75
N MET A 156 -18.61 2.00 -3.59
CA MET A 156 -18.84 0.56 -3.46
C MET A 156 -20.26 0.17 -3.84
N ALA A 157 -21.25 1.00 -3.48
CA ALA A 157 -22.64 0.79 -3.83
C ALA A 157 -22.87 0.95 -5.35
N ALA A 158 -22.37 2.03 -5.94
CA ALA A 158 -22.49 2.32 -7.36
C ALA A 158 -21.84 1.26 -8.24
N ALA A 159 -20.68 0.73 -7.82
CA ALA A 159 -20.00 -0.37 -8.49
C ALA A 159 -20.71 -1.74 -8.31
N GLY A 160 -21.75 -1.82 -7.48
CA GLY A 160 -22.49 -3.05 -7.20
C GLY A 160 -21.73 -4.07 -6.36
N LEU A 161 -20.82 -3.65 -5.48
CA LEU A 161 -20.15 -4.54 -4.55
C LEU A 161 -21.18 -5.16 -3.59
N THR A 162 -21.08 -6.46 -3.39
CA THR A 162 -21.91 -7.20 -2.42
C THR A 162 -21.56 -6.77 -0.99
N LEU A 163 -22.45 -7.03 -0.03
CA LEU A 163 -22.19 -6.73 1.39
C LEU A 163 -20.93 -7.42 1.90
N ALA A 164 -20.66 -8.66 1.47
CA ALA A 164 -19.44 -9.38 1.84
C ALA A 164 -18.19 -8.71 1.26
N GLU A 165 -18.21 -8.28 -0.01
CA GLU A 165 -17.09 -7.55 -0.64
C GLU A 165 -16.83 -6.22 0.08
N ARG A 166 -17.88 -5.47 0.43
CA ARG A 166 -17.75 -4.21 1.20
C ARG A 166 -17.18 -4.42 2.60
N GLN A 167 -17.58 -5.52 3.26
CA GLN A 167 -17.04 -5.86 4.58
C GLN A 167 -15.55 -6.18 4.49
N ILE A 168 -15.08 -6.94 3.47
CA ILE A 168 -13.67 -7.21 3.25
C ILE A 168 -12.88 -5.91 3.02
N VAL A 169 -13.39 -5.00 2.18
CA VAL A 169 -12.76 -3.68 1.95
C VAL A 169 -12.62 -2.92 3.27
N LYS A 170 -13.72 -2.83 4.04
CA LYS A 170 -13.71 -2.17 5.35
C LYS A 170 -12.68 -2.76 6.29
N ASP A 171 -12.70 -4.09 6.48
CA ASP A 171 -11.83 -4.77 7.45
C ASP A 171 -10.35 -4.59 7.10
N CYS A 172 -10.01 -4.67 5.81
CA CYS A 172 -8.64 -4.47 5.34
C CYS A 172 -8.17 -3.01 5.49
N ILE A 173 -9.02 -2.02 5.19
CA ILE A 173 -8.68 -0.60 5.40
C ILE A 173 -8.51 -0.32 6.89
N MET A 174 -9.45 -0.76 7.73
CA MET A 174 -9.32 -0.58 9.19
C MET A 174 -8.08 -1.24 9.78
N ALA A 175 -7.56 -2.30 9.15
CA ALA A 175 -6.34 -2.97 9.57
C ALA A 175 -5.07 -2.13 9.32
N THR A 176 -5.09 -1.10 8.45
CA THR A 176 -3.94 -0.21 8.23
C THR A 176 -3.75 0.79 9.37
N ALA A 177 -4.75 0.98 10.23
CA ALA A 177 -4.61 1.80 11.43
C ALA A 177 -3.42 1.32 12.29
N PRO A 178 -2.45 2.20 12.65
CA PRO A 178 -1.22 1.80 13.33
C PRO A 178 -1.42 0.93 14.58
N ALA A 179 -2.51 1.18 15.33
CA ALA A 179 -2.86 0.41 16.52
C ALA A 179 -3.28 -1.05 16.21
N GLN A 180 -3.74 -1.35 14.98
CA GLN A 180 -4.24 -2.66 14.57
C GLN A 180 -3.15 -3.54 13.96
N VAL A 181 -2.13 -2.94 13.32
CA VAL A 181 -1.12 -3.63 12.50
C VAL A 181 -0.46 -4.78 13.25
N LYS A 182 0.04 -4.53 14.47
CA LYS A 182 0.72 -5.57 15.26
C LYS A 182 -0.19 -6.76 15.57
N GLY A 183 -1.46 -6.49 15.92
CA GLY A 183 -2.44 -7.52 16.25
C GLY A 183 -2.70 -8.46 15.08
N ILE A 184 -2.94 -7.90 13.88
CA ILE A 184 -3.26 -8.71 12.70
C ILE A 184 -2.06 -9.54 12.21
N HIS A 185 -0.85 -9.00 12.30
CA HIS A 185 0.38 -9.74 11.99
C HIS A 185 0.64 -10.92 12.94
N LEU A 186 0.19 -10.82 14.21
CA LEU A 186 0.29 -11.93 15.17
C LEU A 186 -0.74 -13.03 14.89
N GLN A 187 -1.96 -12.66 14.51
CA GLN A 187 -3.05 -13.61 14.26
C GLN A 187 -2.76 -14.62 13.16
N ILE A 188 -2.07 -14.20 12.09
CA ILE A 188 -1.79 -15.08 10.94
C ILE A 188 -0.66 -16.10 11.18
N ARG A 189 0.12 -15.96 12.28
CA ARG A 189 1.31 -16.81 12.52
C ARG A 189 0.98 -18.26 12.86
N THR A 190 -0.22 -18.52 13.34
CA THR A 190 -0.60 -19.83 13.88
C THR A 190 -1.34 -20.73 12.89
N ARG A 191 -1.48 -20.30 11.63
CA ARG A 191 -2.24 -21.01 10.61
C ARG A 191 -1.64 -20.85 9.21
N PRO A 192 -2.05 -21.70 8.24
CA PRO A 192 -1.63 -21.54 6.85
C PRO A 192 -2.08 -20.18 6.28
N TYR A 193 -1.18 -19.52 5.53
CA TYR A 193 -1.45 -18.23 4.89
C TYR A 193 -2.29 -18.44 3.63
N ASP A 194 -3.47 -17.84 3.60
CA ASP A 194 -4.42 -17.97 2.50
C ASP A 194 -5.07 -16.61 2.20
N LEU A 195 -4.80 -16.05 1.02
CA LEU A 195 -5.30 -14.73 0.61
C LEU A 195 -6.83 -14.66 0.41
N ARG A 196 -7.54 -15.79 0.50
CA ARG A 196 -9.01 -15.81 0.56
C ARG A 196 -9.53 -15.45 1.96
N GLN A 197 -8.69 -15.47 2.96
CA GLN A 197 -9.02 -15.05 4.32
C GLN A 197 -8.73 -13.56 4.48
N THR A 198 -9.68 -12.82 5.03
CA THR A 198 -9.63 -11.35 5.13
C THR A 198 -8.41 -10.88 5.91
N ASP A 199 -8.02 -11.53 7.00
CA ASP A 199 -6.86 -11.15 7.79
C ASP A 199 -5.52 -11.40 7.08
N CYS A 200 -5.37 -12.48 6.29
CA CYS A 200 -4.20 -12.67 5.45
C CYS A 200 -4.11 -11.61 4.35
N LEU A 201 -5.26 -11.23 3.76
CA LEU A 201 -5.33 -10.14 2.80
C LEU A 201 -5.00 -8.80 3.46
N ALA A 202 -5.52 -8.54 4.65
CA ALA A 202 -5.24 -7.32 5.42
C ALA A 202 -3.76 -7.19 5.78
N VAL A 203 -3.07 -8.29 6.15
CA VAL A 203 -1.62 -8.29 6.34
C VAL A 203 -0.90 -7.88 5.04
N LEU A 204 -1.33 -8.41 3.88
CA LEU A 204 -0.71 -8.03 2.61
C LEU A 204 -0.91 -6.54 2.30
N VAL A 205 -2.09 -5.99 2.65
CA VAL A 205 -2.41 -4.57 2.52
C VAL A 205 -1.50 -3.71 3.40
N THR A 206 -1.38 -4.03 4.69
CA THR A 206 -0.50 -3.29 5.61
C THR A 206 0.98 -3.35 5.21
N GLU A 207 1.42 -4.49 4.66
CA GLU A 207 2.79 -4.63 4.15
C GLU A 207 3.02 -3.78 2.90
N ALA A 208 2.06 -3.73 1.95
CA ALA A 208 2.16 -2.93 0.74
C ALA A 208 2.22 -1.43 1.05
N ASP A 209 1.45 -0.98 2.03
CA ASP A 209 1.38 0.40 2.48
C ASP A 209 2.75 0.92 2.95
N ILE A 210 3.40 0.19 3.85
CA ILE A 210 4.67 0.63 4.45
C ILE A 210 5.91 0.23 3.64
N MET A 211 5.77 -0.59 2.59
CA MET A 211 6.91 -1.20 1.91
C MET A 211 7.85 -0.17 1.29
N ALA A 212 7.31 0.83 0.58
CA ALA A 212 8.10 1.90 -0.01
C ALA A 212 8.86 2.70 1.06
N SER A 213 8.23 2.98 2.21
CA SER A 213 8.84 3.67 3.35
C SER A 213 9.91 2.84 4.06
N THR A 214 9.93 1.50 3.85
CA THR A 214 10.95 0.62 4.41
C THR A 214 12.20 0.52 3.52
N LEU A 215 12.07 0.73 2.21
CA LEU A 215 13.20 0.58 1.28
C LEU A 215 14.21 1.72 1.42
N PRO A 216 15.54 1.45 1.47
CA PRO A 216 16.57 2.49 1.63
C PRO A 216 16.53 3.57 0.56
N GLN A 217 16.11 3.20 -0.67
CA GLN A 217 16.08 4.09 -1.82
C GLN A 217 14.99 5.16 -1.78
N THR A 218 13.91 4.92 -1.04
CA THR A 218 12.73 5.78 -0.95
C THR A 218 12.49 6.32 0.46
N ALA A 219 13.05 5.67 1.48
CA ALA A 219 12.81 5.96 2.88
C ALA A 219 13.04 7.42 3.26
N SER A 220 14.20 7.98 2.90
CA SER A 220 14.56 9.36 3.28
C SER A 220 13.58 10.37 2.70
N SER A 221 13.26 10.28 1.40
CA SER A 221 12.32 11.20 0.76
C SER A 221 10.91 11.07 1.31
N LEU A 222 10.46 9.85 1.61
CA LEU A 222 9.14 9.60 2.20
C LEU A 222 9.05 10.12 3.64
N THR A 223 10.10 9.91 4.46
CA THR A 223 10.16 10.47 5.81
C THR A 223 10.14 12.00 5.77
N GLN A 224 10.85 12.63 4.84
CA GLN A 224 10.81 14.09 4.64
C GLN A 224 9.41 14.57 4.23
N SER A 225 8.76 13.87 3.29
CA SER A 225 7.38 14.20 2.89
C SER A 225 6.42 14.12 4.07
N LEU A 226 6.52 13.09 4.91
CA LEU A 226 5.68 12.96 6.10
C LEU A 226 5.96 14.06 7.14
N ALA A 227 7.23 14.42 7.34
CA ALA A 227 7.60 15.53 8.21
C ALA A 227 7.05 16.87 7.71
N ILE A 228 7.12 17.15 6.40
CA ILE A 228 6.51 18.36 5.79
C ILE A 228 5.00 18.37 6.02
N GLU A 229 4.34 17.23 5.85
CA GLU A 229 2.89 17.11 6.03
C GLU A 229 2.47 17.40 7.47
N TRP A 230 3.21 16.93 8.47
CA TRP A 230 2.90 17.11 9.88
C TRP A 230 3.33 18.49 10.43
N ALA A 231 4.27 19.17 9.78
CA ALA A 231 4.91 20.39 10.31
C ALA A 231 3.91 21.51 10.68
N SER A 232 2.79 21.63 9.96
CA SER A 232 1.78 22.65 10.22
C SER A 232 0.92 22.37 11.47
N GLN A 233 0.75 21.11 11.86
CA GLN A 233 -0.10 20.67 12.96
C GLN A 233 0.69 20.25 14.18
N GLU A 234 1.82 19.58 13.98
CA GLU A 234 2.68 18.99 15.01
C GLU A 234 4.17 19.21 14.69
N PRO A 235 4.69 20.44 14.75
CA PRO A 235 6.07 20.75 14.34
C PRO A 235 7.12 19.94 15.08
N GLU A 236 6.96 19.73 16.40
CA GLU A 236 7.90 18.93 17.19
C GLU A 236 7.89 17.43 16.79
N ALA A 237 6.72 16.87 16.46
CA ALA A 237 6.61 15.52 15.98
C ALA A 237 7.23 15.37 14.57
N ALA A 238 7.02 16.37 13.70
CA ALA A 238 7.60 16.44 12.38
C ALA A 238 9.15 16.46 12.43
N GLU A 239 9.75 17.26 13.31
CA GLU A 239 11.19 17.29 13.51
C GLU A 239 11.71 15.94 14.03
N LYS A 240 11.01 15.33 14.98
CA LYS A 240 11.36 14.01 15.53
C LYS A 240 11.36 12.91 14.47
N LEU A 241 10.47 12.95 13.47
CA LEU A 241 10.46 11.96 12.37
C LEU A 241 11.79 11.88 11.63
N LEU A 242 12.54 12.99 11.54
CA LEU A 242 13.81 13.06 10.84
C LEU A 242 15.00 12.49 11.64
N LEU A 243 14.80 12.22 12.92
CA LEU A 243 15.85 11.69 13.78
C LEU A 243 16.12 10.21 13.54
N PRO A 244 17.40 9.76 13.55
CA PRO A 244 17.75 8.34 13.39
C PRO A 244 17.04 7.41 14.37
N GLN A 245 16.83 7.85 15.62
CA GLN A 245 16.13 7.10 16.66
C GLN A 245 14.67 6.78 16.26
N ASN A 246 13.97 7.74 15.67
CA ASN A 246 12.58 7.53 15.23
C ASN A 246 12.53 6.65 13.97
N ARG A 247 13.54 6.74 13.10
CA ARG A 247 13.69 5.79 12.00
C ARG A 247 13.89 4.37 12.53
N LEU A 248 14.68 4.19 13.57
CA LEU A 248 14.88 2.90 14.23
C LEU A 248 13.56 2.37 14.79
N LEU A 249 12.83 3.18 15.57
CA LEU A 249 11.50 2.82 16.10
C LEU A 249 10.52 2.41 15.00
N PHE A 250 10.48 3.14 13.89
CA PHE A 250 9.64 2.77 12.75
C PHE A 250 10.01 1.38 12.21
N LEU A 251 11.31 1.14 11.97
CA LEU A 251 11.78 -0.13 11.43
C LEU A 251 11.48 -1.29 12.38
N GLU A 252 11.62 -1.10 13.69
CA GLU A 252 11.43 -2.17 14.67
C GLU A 252 9.96 -2.48 14.94
N HIS A 253 9.11 -1.45 15.01
CA HIS A 253 7.77 -1.58 15.57
C HIS A 253 6.64 -1.38 14.56
N ALA A 254 6.83 -0.56 13.51
CA ALA A 254 5.81 -0.29 12.50
C ALA A 254 6.03 -1.08 11.21
N ALA A 255 7.26 -1.22 10.74
CA ALA A 255 7.59 -1.95 9.52
C ALA A 255 7.54 -3.47 9.74
N LEU A 256 6.33 -4.02 9.81
CA LEU A 256 6.09 -5.45 10.02
C LEU A 256 5.89 -6.19 8.70
N PHE A 257 6.58 -7.33 8.51
CA PHE A 257 6.52 -8.17 7.33
C PHE A 257 6.40 -9.64 7.74
N SER A 258 5.22 -10.22 7.56
CA SER A 258 4.88 -11.58 8.03
C SER A 258 4.37 -12.48 6.91
N SER A 259 3.95 -11.91 5.75
CA SER A 259 3.50 -12.72 4.63
C SER A 259 4.65 -13.54 4.02
N PRO A 260 4.37 -14.72 3.46
CA PRO A 260 5.36 -15.48 2.71
C PRO A 260 6.01 -14.67 1.58
N ALA A 261 5.23 -13.78 0.93
CA ALA A 261 5.71 -12.93 -0.16
C ALA A 261 6.74 -11.90 0.33
N ALA A 262 6.43 -11.17 1.40
CA ALA A 262 7.34 -10.19 1.99
C ALA A 262 8.64 -10.84 2.50
N CYS A 263 8.52 -12.00 3.14
CA CYS A 263 9.67 -12.80 3.57
C CYS A 263 10.54 -13.23 2.37
N ARG A 264 9.93 -13.71 1.29
CA ARG A 264 10.62 -14.16 0.07
C ARG A 264 11.29 -13.03 -0.69
N LEU A 265 10.67 -11.83 -0.73
CA LEU A 265 11.28 -10.61 -1.28
C LEU A 265 12.48 -10.12 -0.44
N GLY A 266 12.65 -10.63 0.77
CA GLY A 266 13.77 -10.27 1.66
C GLY A 266 13.59 -8.96 2.39
N LEU A 267 12.35 -8.48 2.59
CA LEU A 267 12.05 -7.21 3.26
C LEU A 267 12.57 -7.19 4.71
N ASN A 268 12.44 -8.29 5.44
CA ASN A 268 13.01 -8.42 6.78
C ASN A 268 14.54 -8.28 6.81
N ALA A 269 15.24 -8.82 5.80
CA ALA A 269 16.69 -8.67 5.69
C ALA A 269 17.09 -7.23 5.33
N VAL A 270 16.31 -6.54 4.47
CA VAL A 270 16.50 -5.11 4.16
C VAL A 270 16.33 -4.26 5.42
N LYS A 271 15.27 -4.51 6.17
CA LYS A 271 14.99 -3.85 7.45
C LYS A 271 16.14 -4.05 8.44
N LEU A 272 16.56 -5.30 8.68
CA LEU A 272 17.61 -5.61 9.64
C LEU A 272 18.95 -4.94 9.29
N ARG A 273 19.32 -4.86 8.02
CA ARG A 273 20.52 -4.13 7.60
C ARG A 273 20.47 -2.64 7.94
N GLN A 274 19.29 -2.02 7.80
CA GLN A 274 19.12 -0.60 8.16
C GLN A 274 19.18 -0.40 9.67
N VAL A 275 18.53 -1.27 10.45
CA VAL A 275 18.56 -1.25 11.92
C VAL A 275 20.03 -1.28 12.39
N LYS A 276 20.81 -2.28 11.98
CA LYS A 276 22.22 -2.41 12.36
C LYS A 276 23.08 -1.19 12.00
N ARG A 277 22.80 -0.59 10.83
CA ARG A 277 23.53 0.62 10.41
C ARG A 277 23.20 1.80 11.31
N ILE A 278 21.92 2.04 11.62
CA ILE A 278 21.48 3.15 12.46
C ILE A 278 21.97 2.97 13.89
N GLU A 279 21.91 1.76 14.45
CA GLU A 279 22.46 1.45 15.79
C GLU A 279 23.96 1.77 15.87
N HIS A 280 24.72 1.38 14.85
CA HIS A 280 26.14 1.70 14.77
C HIS A 280 26.40 3.21 14.66
N GLU A 281 25.62 3.94 13.85
CA GLU A 281 25.73 5.40 13.74
C GLU A 281 25.42 6.08 15.08
N LEU A 282 24.38 5.63 15.81
CA LEU A 282 24.01 6.17 17.12
C LEU A 282 25.01 5.86 18.24
N GLN A 283 25.75 4.75 18.15
CA GLN A 283 26.78 4.42 19.13
C GLN A 283 28.06 5.23 18.95
N ASN A 284 28.28 5.80 17.76
CA ASN A 284 29.48 6.56 17.42
C ASN A 284 29.26 8.08 17.32
N ALA A 285 28.04 8.56 17.60
CA ALA A 285 27.66 9.98 17.66
C ALA A 285 27.71 10.52 19.09
#